data_e64a4103dd06ba173ad17495051f81e4
#
_entry.id   e64a4103dd06ba173ad17495051f81e4
#
_cell.length_a   1.000
_cell.length_b   1.000
_cell.length_c   1.000
_cell.angle_alpha   90.00
_cell.angle_beta   90.00
_cell.angle_gamma   90.00
#
_symmetry.space_group_name_H-M   'P 1'
#
loop_
_entity.id
_entity.type
_entity.pdbx_description
1 polymer ?
#
loop_
_entity_poly.entity_id
_entity_poly.type
_entity_poly.pdbx_seq_one_letter_code
_entity_poly.pdbx_strand_id
1 'polypeptide(L)' 'DNKLYVQVTESMTSEEVRRRELAPLQKINDNYEKIVLSLDPGLDASYDGIKSLNLINWLLL' A
#
# COMPACT_ATOMS: atom_id res chain seq x y z
N ASP A 1 0.51 -19.56 9.32
CA ASP A 1 -0.02 -19.05 8.07
C ASP A 1 0.37 -17.61 7.85
N ASN A 2 0.75 -17.28 6.63
CA ASN A 2 1.09 -15.91 6.25
C ASN A 2 -0.09 -15.25 5.61
N LYS A 3 -0.44 -14.07 6.14
CA LYS A 3 -1.46 -13.23 5.53
C LYS A 3 -0.80 -12.00 4.96
N LEU A 4 -1.35 -11.53 3.85
CA LEU A 4 -0.90 -10.31 3.20
C LEU A 4 -2.14 -9.50 2.87
N TYR A 5 -2.20 -8.28 3.40
CA TYR A 5 -3.29 -7.37 3.08
C TYR A 5 -2.86 -6.48 1.93
N VAL A 6 -3.64 -6.46 0.87
CA VAL A 6 -3.33 -5.69 -0.32
C VAL A 6 -4.48 -4.74 -0.64
N GLN A 7 -4.16 -3.47 -0.79
CA GLN A 7 -5.11 -2.45 -1.23
C GLN A 7 -4.61 -1.91 -2.56
N VAL A 8 -5.49 -1.82 -3.55
CA VAL A 8 -5.13 -1.31 -4.88
C VAL A 8 -5.80 0.03 -5.11
N THR A 9 -5.03 1.02 -5.57
CA THR A 9 -5.54 2.34 -5.88
C THR A 9 -4.87 2.86 -7.15
N GLU A 10 -5.49 3.82 -7.81
CA GLU A 10 -4.89 4.41 -9.02
C GLU A 10 -3.66 5.25 -8.68
N SER A 11 -3.71 6.00 -7.59
CA SER A 11 -2.63 6.91 -7.23
C SER A 11 -2.59 7.13 -5.73
N MET A 12 -1.38 7.38 -5.22
CA MET A 12 -1.12 7.73 -3.83
C MET A 12 -0.40 9.08 -3.70
N THR A 13 -0.42 9.89 -4.76
CA THR A 13 0.33 11.16 -4.76
C THR A 13 -0.33 12.25 -3.93
N SER A 14 -1.65 12.21 -3.76
CA SER A 14 -2.37 13.17 -2.94
C SER A 14 -2.38 12.72 -1.49
N GLU A 15 -2.09 13.65 -0.56
CA GLU A 15 -2.12 13.34 0.87
C GLU A 15 -3.52 12.88 1.31
N GLU A 16 -4.56 13.51 0.77
CA GLU A 16 -5.93 13.14 1.08
C GLU A 16 -6.24 11.72 0.62
N VAL A 17 -5.83 11.37 -0.59
CA VAL A 17 -6.02 10.02 -1.11
C VAL A 17 -5.24 9.00 -0.29
N ARG A 18 -3.97 9.32 0.04
CA ARG A 18 -3.15 8.44 0.88
C ARG A 18 -3.84 8.14 2.20
N ARG A 19 -4.32 9.18 2.87
CA ARG A 19 -4.99 9.02 4.17
C ARG A 19 -6.20 8.11 4.04
N ARG A 20 -7.01 8.31 3.00
CA ARG A 20 -8.22 7.53 2.76
C ARG A 20 -7.91 6.07 2.43
N GLU A 21 -6.89 5.84 1.60
CA GLU A 21 -6.54 4.48 1.17
C GLU A 21 -5.82 3.70 2.25
N LEU A 22 -5.06 4.37 3.10
CA LEU A 22 -4.33 3.70 4.17
C LEU A 22 -5.22 3.40 5.39
N ALA A 23 -6.30 4.16 5.59
CA ALA A 23 -7.12 4.03 6.78
C ALA A 23 -7.63 2.60 7.03
N PRO A 24 -8.15 1.88 6.02
CA PRO A 24 -8.60 0.50 6.25
C PRO A 24 -7.49 -0.41 6.75
N LEU A 25 -6.27 -0.24 6.21
CA LEU A 25 -5.14 -1.07 6.60
C LEU A 25 -4.61 -0.69 7.98
N GLN A 26 -4.67 0.59 8.33
CA GLN A 26 -4.23 1.07 9.63
C GLN A 26 -5.13 0.57 10.77
N LYS A 27 -6.38 0.25 10.47
CA LYS A 27 -7.31 -0.28 11.44
C LYS A 27 -7.08 -1.75 11.75
N ILE A 28 -6.34 -2.45 10.89
CA ILE A 28 -6.05 -3.86 11.11
C ILE A 28 -4.93 -3.97 12.14
N ASN A 29 -5.24 -4.54 13.28
CA ASN A 29 -4.31 -4.59 14.40
C ASN A 29 -3.70 -5.99 14.53
N ASP A 30 -2.85 -6.35 13.57
CA ASP A 30 -2.11 -7.59 13.59
C ASP A 30 -0.71 -7.37 13.03
N ASN A 31 0.11 -8.43 13.00
CA ASN A 31 1.51 -8.36 12.59
C ASN A 31 1.74 -8.78 11.14
N TYR A 32 0.67 -8.97 10.37
CA TYR A 32 0.81 -9.37 8.99
C TYR A 32 1.17 -8.19 8.10
N GLU A 33 1.86 -8.49 7.01
CA GLU A 33 2.30 -7.46 6.07
C GLU A 33 1.11 -6.79 5.39
N LYS A 34 1.22 -5.48 5.22
CA LYS A 34 0.19 -4.67 4.57
C LYS A 34 0.84 -3.84 3.47
N ILE A 35 0.29 -3.91 2.26
CA ILE A 35 0.81 -3.14 1.13
C ILE A 35 -0.32 -2.43 0.40
N VAL A 36 0.02 -1.30 -0.19
CA VAL A 36 -0.84 -0.57 -1.12
C VAL A 36 -0.15 -0.58 -2.48
N LEU A 37 -0.87 -0.99 -3.50
CA LEU A 37 -0.36 -1.01 -4.87
C LEU A 37 -1.00 0.13 -5.65
N SER A 38 -0.18 0.90 -6.35
CA SER A 38 -0.66 2.00 -7.17
C SER A 38 0.03 2.02 -8.52
N LEU A 39 -0.47 2.85 -9.43
CA LEU A 39 0.13 3.03 -10.74
C LEU A 39 1.12 4.20 -10.76
N ASP A 40 1.38 4.81 -9.61
CA ASP A 40 2.34 5.91 -9.53
C ASP A 40 3.72 5.45 -9.92
N PRO A 41 4.42 6.20 -10.78
CA PRO A 41 5.83 5.92 -11.05
C PRO A 41 6.69 6.41 -9.89
N GLY A 42 7.86 5.81 -9.72
CA GLY A 42 8.83 6.32 -8.76
C GLY A 42 9.24 5.29 -7.73
N LEU A 43 9.80 5.79 -6.66
CA LEU A 43 10.37 4.95 -5.61
C LEU A 43 9.30 4.45 -4.67
N ASP A 44 9.52 3.26 -4.14
CA ASP A 44 8.66 2.69 -3.11
C ASP A 44 8.70 3.54 -1.84
N ALA A 45 7.61 3.56 -1.12
CA ALA A 45 7.50 4.32 0.12
C ALA A 45 6.88 3.45 1.21
N SER A 46 6.95 3.95 2.45
CA SER A 46 6.37 3.26 3.59
C SER A 46 5.64 4.28 4.46
N TYR A 47 4.43 3.93 4.88
CA TYR A 47 3.60 4.78 5.73
C TYR A 47 3.12 3.94 6.92
N ASP A 48 3.62 4.25 8.13
CA ASP A 48 3.24 3.52 9.34
C ASP A 48 3.38 2.00 9.19
N GLY A 49 4.47 1.55 8.54
CA GLY A 49 4.71 0.14 8.32
C GLY A 49 3.95 -0.46 7.14
N ILE A 50 3.14 0.32 6.45
CA ILE A 50 2.42 -0.11 5.26
C ILE A 50 3.25 0.27 4.04
N LYS A 51 3.63 -0.72 3.23
CA LYS A 51 4.45 -0.46 2.05
C LYS A 51 3.59 0.06 0.91
N SER A 52 4.07 1.07 0.21
CA SER A 52 3.43 1.59 -1.00
C SER A 52 4.32 1.23 -2.19
N LEU A 53 3.82 0.37 -3.07
CA LEU A 53 4.59 -0.18 -4.17
C LEU A 53 3.89 0.09 -5.50
N ASN A 54 4.68 0.11 -6.59
CA ASN A 54 4.12 0.20 -7.93
C ASN A 54 3.54 -1.16 -8.33
N LEU A 55 2.30 -1.16 -8.78
CA LEU A 55 1.58 -2.39 -9.14
C LEU A 55 2.32 -3.18 -10.24
N ILE A 56 2.77 -2.49 -11.28
CA ILE A 56 3.44 -3.15 -12.39
C ILE A 56 4.73 -3.82 -11.92
N ASN A 57 5.54 -3.10 -11.15
CA ASN A 57 6.78 -3.65 -10.63
C ASN A 57 6.52 -4.85 -9.71
N TRP A 58 5.46 -4.77 -8.92
CA TRP A 58 5.11 -5.85 -8.02
C TRP A 58 4.72 -7.12 -8.78
N LEU A 59 3.99 -6.97 -9.89
CA LEU A 59 3.57 -8.11 -10.71
C LEU A 59 4.74 -8.76 -11.45
N LEU A 60 5.83 -8.02 -11.66
CA LEU A 60 7.00 -8.53 -12.39
C LEU A 60 8.03 -9.20 -11.49
N LEU A 61 7.80 -9.23 -10.21
CA LEU A 61 8.72 -9.89 -9.26
C LEU A 61 8.72 -11.40 -9.41
#